data_fd358624b86b86a328e263ac8ea9fd81
#
_entry.id   fd358624b86b86a328e263ac8ea9fd81
#
_cell.length_a   1.000
_cell.length_b   1.000
_cell.length_c   1.000
_cell.angle_alpha   90.00
_cell.angle_beta   90.00
_cell.angle_gamma   90.00
#
_symmetry.space_group_name_H-M   'P 1'
#
loop_
_entity.id
_entity.type
_entity.pdbx_description
1 polymer ?
#
loop_
_entity_poly.entity_id
_entity_poly.type
_entity_poly.pdbx_seq_one_letter_code
_entity_poly.pdbx_strand_id
1 'polypeptide(L)'
;MKILQAQSYTTTTNPFSIPTHSFITPKLSIPVRHVGPTFSSTLQQFSITCRRPYPFQPKQSPPPPSPSSSVGELPAKIYVGHSIYKAKAVLTVSPRPPQFTTLNSGSGAFKISKEGCVMLEFAPAAGAYQYDWNRKQVFSLSVDEIGNLISLRPRESCEFFHDLFIGKSDEGKVRKFLKVKPLLDRSGHMFNISVENKLENINENILIPVTKAEFAVFNSLFDFIMPSLLGWNVFANTINPEVNNTNQGIEEDFEWNKFNRIM
;
A
#
# COMPACT_ATOMS: atom_id res chain seq x y z
N MET A 1 -12.94 47.87 35.46
CA MET A 1 -13.37 46.87 36.41
C MET A 1 -14.79 46.45 36.01
N LYS A 2 -14.95 45.37 35.23
CA LYS A 2 -16.24 44.78 34.87
C LYS A 2 -16.15 43.31 35.08
N ILE A 3 -16.94 42.82 36.01
CA ILE A 3 -17.07 41.46 36.48
C ILE A 3 -17.92 40.72 35.45
N LEU A 4 -17.45 39.60 34.90
CA LEU A 4 -18.24 38.67 34.08
C LEU A 4 -18.70 37.52 34.98
N GLN A 5 -20.02 37.39 35.11
CA GLN A 5 -20.71 36.30 35.79
C GLN A 5 -20.67 35.03 34.94
N ALA A 6 -20.31 33.93 35.60
CA ALA A 6 -20.42 32.58 35.04
C ALA A 6 -21.87 32.08 35.23
N GLN A 7 -22.53 31.62 34.19
CA GLN A 7 -23.81 30.91 34.27
C GLN A 7 -23.55 29.40 34.23
N SER A 8 -24.02 28.73 35.26
CA SER A 8 -24.07 27.28 35.40
C SER A 8 -25.31 26.73 34.68
N TYR A 9 -25.12 25.73 33.82
CA TYR A 9 -26.19 24.94 33.21
C TYR A 9 -26.35 23.61 33.94
N THR A 10 -27.56 23.39 34.45
CA THR A 10 -28.02 22.17 35.11
C THR A 10 -28.31 21.06 34.07
N THR A 11 -27.84 19.88 34.37
CA THR A 11 -28.16 18.63 33.65
C THR A 11 -29.59 18.20 33.87
N THR A 12 -30.33 17.99 32.79
CA THR A 12 -31.66 17.37 32.81
C THR A 12 -31.55 15.92 32.32
N THR A 13 -32.05 15.04 33.15
CA THR A 13 -32.12 13.58 32.99
C THR A 13 -33.07 13.17 31.85
N ASN A 14 -32.64 12.21 31.04
CA ASN A 14 -33.47 11.50 30.06
C ASN A 14 -34.34 10.42 30.71
N PRO A 15 -35.63 10.31 30.31
CA PRO A 15 -36.34 9.08 30.43
C PRO A 15 -36.86 8.61 29.05
N PHE A 16 -36.19 7.66 28.42
CA PHE A 16 -36.80 6.90 27.33
C PHE A 16 -36.91 5.43 27.74
N SER A 17 -38.14 5.06 28.11
CA SER A 17 -38.62 3.69 28.19
C SER A 17 -38.92 3.19 26.77
N ILE A 18 -38.40 2.00 26.46
CA ILE A 18 -38.60 1.28 25.20
C ILE A 18 -39.88 0.43 25.34
N PRO A 19 -40.85 0.52 24.45
CA PRO A 19 -41.96 -0.43 24.42
C PRO A 19 -41.54 -1.70 23.66
N THR A 20 -41.67 -2.85 24.30
CA THR A 20 -41.55 -4.18 23.71
C THR A 20 -42.79 -4.47 22.86
N HIS A 21 -42.64 -4.49 21.53
CA HIS A 21 -43.66 -5.03 20.62
C HIS A 21 -43.39 -6.49 20.35
N SER A 22 -44.34 -7.33 20.78
CA SER A 22 -44.45 -8.74 20.43
C SER A 22 -44.88 -8.88 18.97
N PHE A 23 -44.05 -9.52 18.15
CA PHE A 23 -44.40 -9.88 16.77
C PHE A 23 -45.16 -11.21 16.74
N ILE A 24 -46.41 -11.12 16.30
CA ILE A 24 -47.28 -12.25 15.96
C ILE A 24 -46.85 -12.71 14.55
N THR A 25 -46.43 -13.94 14.42
CA THR A 25 -46.16 -14.58 13.11
C THR A 25 -47.42 -15.19 12.55
N PRO A 26 -47.87 -14.90 11.33
CA PRO A 26 -48.92 -15.66 10.68
C PRO A 26 -48.30 -16.93 10.04
N LYS A 27 -48.84 -18.07 10.43
CA LYS A 27 -48.63 -19.37 9.76
C LYS A 27 -49.34 -19.36 8.42
N LEU A 28 -48.63 -19.33 7.32
CA LEU A 28 -49.14 -19.66 6.00
C LEU A 28 -48.77 -21.11 5.69
N SER A 29 -49.74 -21.96 5.64
CA SER A 29 -49.65 -23.35 5.14
C SER A 29 -49.78 -23.33 3.61
N ILE A 30 -48.77 -23.79 2.90
CA ILE A 30 -48.77 -23.98 1.45
C ILE A 30 -48.85 -25.50 1.18
N PRO A 31 -49.75 -25.98 0.31
CA PRO A 31 -49.87 -27.41 0.01
C PRO A 31 -48.72 -27.86 -0.90
N VAL A 32 -48.10 -28.97 -0.51
CA VAL A 32 -47.07 -29.68 -1.27
C VAL A 32 -47.71 -30.38 -2.46
N ARG A 33 -47.40 -29.95 -3.68
CA ARG A 33 -47.58 -30.75 -4.91
C ARG A 33 -46.25 -31.36 -5.29
N HIS A 34 -46.15 -32.67 -5.14
CA HIS A 34 -45.12 -33.50 -5.74
C HIS A 34 -45.25 -33.48 -7.27
N VAL A 35 -44.30 -32.89 -7.96
CA VAL A 35 -43.97 -33.21 -9.34
C VAL A 35 -42.43 -33.17 -9.43
N GLY A 36 -41.82 -34.34 -9.51
CA GLY A 36 -40.40 -34.44 -9.79
C GLY A 36 -40.08 -34.23 -11.28
N PRO A 37 -38.97 -33.61 -11.56
CA PRO A 37 -38.12 -34.09 -12.64
C PRO A 37 -36.74 -34.47 -12.08
N THR A 38 -36.33 -35.67 -12.43
CA THR A 38 -34.99 -36.18 -12.30
C THR A 38 -34.02 -35.26 -13.04
N PHE A 39 -33.26 -34.42 -12.31
CA PHE A 39 -32.11 -33.74 -12.87
C PHE A 39 -30.89 -34.65 -12.73
N SER A 40 -30.48 -35.18 -13.89
CA SER A 40 -29.16 -35.78 -14.07
C SER A 40 -28.11 -34.70 -13.87
N SER A 41 -27.35 -34.77 -12.78
CA SER A 41 -26.22 -33.88 -12.52
C SER A 41 -25.02 -34.27 -13.38
N THR A 42 -24.93 -33.69 -14.58
CA THR A 42 -23.70 -33.74 -15.37
C THR A 42 -22.75 -32.73 -14.74
N LEU A 43 -21.81 -33.19 -13.95
CA LEU A 43 -20.66 -32.41 -13.50
C LEU A 43 -19.83 -32.04 -14.75
N GLN A 44 -20.00 -30.84 -15.25
CA GLN A 44 -19.06 -30.27 -16.23
C GLN A 44 -17.76 -29.96 -15.51
N GLN A 45 -16.81 -30.84 -15.70
CA GLN A 45 -15.43 -30.65 -15.29
C GLN A 45 -14.81 -29.60 -16.20
N PHE A 46 -14.67 -28.35 -15.71
CA PHE A 46 -13.91 -27.33 -16.41
C PHE A 46 -12.43 -27.68 -16.32
N SER A 47 -11.90 -28.33 -17.35
CA SER A 47 -10.46 -28.49 -17.51
C SER A 47 -9.88 -27.21 -18.04
N ILE A 48 -9.12 -26.47 -17.22
CA ILE A 48 -8.28 -25.36 -17.65
C ILE A 48 -7.11 -25.96 -18.41
N THR A 49 -7.19 -26.03 -19.74
CA THR A 49 -6.08 -26.44 -20.59
C THR A 49 -5.14 -25.26 -20.76
N CYS A 50 -4.07 -25.20 -19.96
CA CYS A 50 -2.94 -24.33 -20.26
C CYS A 50 -2.34 -24.76 -21.59
N ARG A 51 -2.56 -23.99 -22.65
CA ARG A 51 -1.86 -24.18 -23.92
C ARG A 51 -0.37 -23.98 -23.69
N ARG A 52 0.41 -25.04 -23.83
CA ARG A 52 1.88 -24.97 -23.88
C ARG A 52 2.29 -24.08 -25.06
N PRO A 53 3.16 -23.12 -24.85
CA PRO A 53 3.84 -22.45 -25.98
C PRO A 53 4.76 -23.44 -26.69
N TYR A 54 4.96 -23.20 -27.95
CA TYR A 54 5.73 -23.93 -28.95
C TYR A 54 7.04 -24.57 -28.46
N PRO A 55 7.46 -25.70 -29.06
CA PRO A 55 8.71 -26.36 -28.70
C PRO A 55 9.91 -25.47 -29.08
N PHE A 56 10.64 -25.06 -28.05
CA PHE A 56 11.95 -24.43 -28.22
C PHE A 56 12.91 -25.43 -28.85
N GLN A 57 13.42 -25.12 -30.02
CA GLN A 57 14.61 -25.80 -30.57
C GLN A 57 15.82 -25.40 -29.68
N PRO A 58 16.62 -26.36 -29.22
CA PRO A 58 17.83 -26.04 -28.47
C PRO A 58 18.85 -25.39 -29.40
N LYS A 59 19.07 -24.08 -29.28
CA LYS A 59 20.25 -23.43 -29.80
C LYS A 59 21.45 -23.96 -28.99
N GLN A 60 22.43 -24.50 -29.70
CA GLN A 60 23.72 -24.90 -29.14
C GLN A 60 24.28 -23.75 -28.31
N SER A 61 24.57 -24.01 -27.04
CA SER A 61 25.24 -23.09 -26.15
C SER A 61 26.66 -22.82 -26.65
N PRO A 62 27.12 -21.55 -26.68
CA PRO A 62 28.53 -21.24 -26.89
C PRO A 62 29.36 -21.78 -25.72
N PRO A 63 30.66 -22.09 -25.96
CA PRO A 63 31.54 -22.62 -24.94
C PRO A 63 31.68 -21.65 -23.76
N PRO A 64 31.95 -22.15 -22.53
CA PRO A 64 32.01 -21.28 -21.35
C PRO A 64 33.19 -20.31 -21.50
N PRO A 65 32.97 -19.00 -21.21
CA PRO A 65 34.08 -18.05 -21.18
C PRO A 65 35.03 -18.39 -20.02
N SER A 66 36.31 -18.29 -20.25
CA SER A 66 37.37 -18.40 -19.26
C SER A 66 37.14 -17.42 -18.11
N PRO A 67 37.56 -17.73 -16.85
CA PRO A 67 37.35 -16.83 -15.72
C PRO A 67 38.24 -15.59 -15.87
N SER A 68 37.73 -14.53 -16.48
CA SER A 68 38.31 -13.20 -16.41
C SER A 68 37.89 -12.58 -15.09
N SER A 69 38.84 -12.08 -14.33
CA SER A 69 38.77 -11.33 -13.08
C SER A 69 37.56 -10.39 -13.06
N SER A 70 36.60 -10.65 -12.16
CA SER A 70 35.41 -9.83 -11.96
C SER A 70 35.79 -8.47 -11.37
N VAL A 71 35.91 -7.47 -12.22
CA VAL A 71 35.63 -6.09 -11.83
C VAL A 71 34.17 -6.09 -11.35
N GLY A 72 33.90 -5.71 -10.09
CA GLY A 72 32.63 -5.87 -9.39
C GLY A 72 31.44 -5.41 -10.24
N GLU A 73 30.71 -6.38 -10.74
CA GLU A 73 29.48 -6.16 -11.51
C GLU A 73 28.44 -5.58 -10.54
N LEU A 74 28.01 -4.35 -10.82
CA LEU A 74 26.95 -3.72 -10.03
C LEU A 74 25.71 -4.63 -10.06
N PRO A 75 25.06 -4.85 -8.93
CA PRO A 75 23.88 -5.72 -8.86
C PRO A 75 22.82 -5.27 -9.86
N ALA A 76 22.27 -6.23 -10.60
CA ALA A 76 21.27 -5.98 -11.63
C ALA A 76 20.09 -5.19 -11.03
N LYS A 77 19.72 -4.07 -11.68
CA LYS A 77 18.61 -3.24 -11.24
C LYS A 77 17.28 -3.92 -11.60
N ILE A 78 16.49 -4.27 -10.59
CA ILE A 78 15.21 -4.91 -10.76
C ILE A 78 14.11 -3.84 -10.69
N TYR A 79 13.23 -3.82 -11.72
CA TYR A 79 12.07 -2.97 -11.76
C TYR A 79 10.83 -3.81 -11.48
N VAL A 80 10.09 -3.43 -10.44
CA VAL A 80 8.81 -4.05 -10.07
C VAL A 80 7.74 -2.98 -10.00
N GLY A 81 6.57 -3.29 -10.52
CA GLY A 81 5.43 -2.38 -10.47
C GLY A 81 4.15 -3.15 -10.77
N HIS A 82 3.06 -2.72 -10.14
CA HIS A 82 1.72 -3.20 -10.42
C HIS A 82 0.89 -2.08 -11.04
N SER A 83 0.26 -2.34 -12.18
CA SER A 83 -0.48 -1.31 -12.94
C SER A 83 -1.95 -1.66 -13.06
N ILE A 84 -2.80 -0.67 -12.79
CA ILE A 84 -4.25 -0.70 -13.03
C ILE A 84 -4.54 0.16 -14.24
N TYR A 85 -5.11 -0.45 -15.28
CA TYR A 85 -5.46 0.21 -16.53
C TYR A 85 -6.96 0.52 -16.57
N LYS A 86 -7.33 1.78 -16.79
CA LYS A 86 -8.71 2.23 -16.96
C LYS A 86 -8.83 3.07 -18.23
N ALA A 87 -10.04 3.26 -18.73
CA ALA A 87 -10.27 3.97 -19.99
C ALA A 87 -9.67 5.40 -20.03
N LYS A 88 -9.58 6.08 -18.88
CA LYS A 88 -9.13 7.49 -18.82
C LYS A 88 -7.71 7.67 -18.28
N ALA A 89 -7.17 6.68 -17.61
CA ALA A 89 -5.84 6.76 -16.99
C ALA A 89 -5.29 5.38 -16.64
N VAL A 90 -3.99 5.31 -16.39
CA VAL A 90 -3.32 4.18 -15.74
C VAL A 90 -2.70 4.65 -14.43
N LEU A 91 -2.75 3.79 -13.42
CA LEU A 91 -2.06 3.96 -12.14
C LEU A 91 -1.08 2.81 -11.97
N THR A 92 0.19 3.13 -11.84
CA THR A 92 1.26 2.17 -11.51
C THR A 92 1.76 2.42 -10.10
N VAL A 93 1.85 1.35 -9.32
CA VAL A 93 2.39 1.34 -7.95
C VAL A 93 3.73 0.63 -7.96
N SER A 94 4.78 1.28 -7.47
CA SER A 94 6.12 0.70 -7.42
C SER A 94 6.87 1.12 -6.15
N PRO A 95 7.61 0.19 -5.48
CA PRO A 95 8.39 0.51 -4.31
C PRO A 95 9.71 1.20 -4.67
N ARG A 96 10.18 2.04 -3.76
CA ARG A 96 11.53 2.63 -3.75
C ARG A 96 12.22 2.26 -2.45
N PRO A 97 13.39 1.61 -2.51
CA PRO A 97 14.10 1.19 -1.30
C PRO A 97 14.61 2.40 -0.50
N PRO A 98 14.85 2.23 0.80
CA PRO A 98 15.52 3.23 1.62
C PRO A 98 16.97 3.44 1.16
N GLN A 99 17.51 4.60 1.51
CA GLN A 99 18.92 4.93 1.29
C GLN A 99 19.67 4.86 2.62
N PHE A 100 20.85 4.28 2.57
CA PHE A 100 21.73 4.15 3.73
C PHE A 100 22.97 5.01 3.57
N THR A 101 23.50 5.49 4.69
CA THR A 101 24.80 6.17 4.77
C THR A 101 25.64 5.55 5.88
N THR A 102 26.95 5.53 5.69
CA THR A 102 27.89 5.08 6.71
C THR A 102 27.93 6.07 7.88
N LEU A 103 28.00 5.58 9.11
CA LEU A 103 28.09 6.43 10.30
C LEU A 103 29.47 7.03 10.49
N ASN A 104 30.51 6.24 10.34
CA ASN A 104 31.91 6.67 10.43
C ASN A 104 32.78 5.76 9.56
N SER A 105 33.88 6.28 9.03
CA SER A 105 34.78 5.61 8.10
C SER A 105 35.54 4.37 8.66
N GLY A 106 35.27 3.93 9.89
CA GLY A 106 35.93 2.78 10.50
C GLY A 106 35.02 1.76 11.19
N SER A 107 33.75 2.09 11.44
CA SER A 107 32.85 1.23 12.22
C SER A 107 32.11 0.17 11.40
N GLY A 108 32.05 0.29 10.05
CA GLY A 108 31.19 -0.55 9.21
C GLY A 108 29.69 -0.40 9.47
N ALA A 109 29.29 0.54 10.34
CA ALA A 109 27.89 0.78 10.70
C ALA A 109 27.18 1.70 9.67
N PHE A 110 25.92 1.40 9.39
CA PHE A 110 25.07 2.16 8.49
C PHE A 110 23.83 2.69 9.24
N LYS A 111 23.35 3.84 8.82
CA LYS A 111 22.04 4.37 9.21
C LYS A 111 21.21 4.68 7.97
N ILE A 112 19.89 4.70 8.13
CA ILE A 112 18.98 5.19 7.09
C ILE A 112 19.17 6.69 6.97
N SER A 113 19.52 7.16 5.77
CA SER A 113 19.59 8.59 5.43
C SER A 113 18.29 9.10 4.81
N LYS A 114 17.56 8.19 4.14
CA LYS A 114 16.23 8.45 3.59
C LYS A 114 15.42 7.17 3.62
N GLU A 115 14.22 7.25 4.18
CA GLU A 115 13.28 6.14 4.19
C GLU A 115 12.86 5.76 2.77
N GLY A 116 12.48 4.51 2.60
CA GLY A 116 11.83 4.05 1.38
C GLY A 116 10.43 4.64 1.25
N CYS A 117 9.88 4.55 0.05
CA CYS A 117 8.53 5.04 -0.23
C CYS A 117 7.87 4.18 -1.32
N VAL A 118 6.58 4.34 -1.50
CA VAL A 118 5.86 3.79 -2.65
C VAL A 118 5.54 4.91 -3.62
N MET A 119 5.92 4.71 -4.89
CA MET A 119 5.61 5.66 -5.96
C MET A 119 4.26 5.29 -6.59
N LEU A 120 3.35 6.24 -6.64
CA LEU A 120 2.12 6.19 -7.42
C LEU A 120 2.33 6.99 -8.70
N GLU A 121 2.34 6.32 -9.85
CA GLU A 121 2.53 6.96 -11.15
C GLU A 121 1.21 6.97 -11.92
N PHE A 122 0.71 8.15 -12.23
CA PHE A 122 -0.55 8.36 -12.94
C PHE A 122 -0.25 8.87 -14.35
N ALA A 123 -0.69 8.17 -15.39
CA ALA A 123 -0.61 8.67 -16.76
C ALA A 123 -2.01 8.77 -17.36
N PRO A 124 -2.38 9.93 -17.96
CA PRO A 124 -3.67 10.10 -18.60
C PRO A 124 -3.74 9.30 -19.90
N ALA A 125 -4.96 8.94 -20.34
CA ALA A 125 -5.15 8.32 -21.65
C ALA A 125 -4.84 9.32 -22.78
N ALA A 126 -4.12 8.85 -23.79
CA ALA A 126 -3.88 9.55 -25.05
C ALA A 126 -4.86 9.10 -26.15
N GLY A 127 -5.45 7.91 -26.00
CA GLY A 127 -6.40 7.32 -26.94
C GLY A 127 -6.91 5.97 -26.43
N ALA A 128 -7.61 5.22 -27.27
CA ALA A 128 -8.07 3.90 -26.90
C ALA A 128 -6.87 2.98 -26.63
N TYR A 129 -6.77 2.47 -25.39
CA TYR A 129 -5.66 1.61 -24.90
C TYR A 129 -4.26 2.22 -25.01
N GLN A 130 -4.17 3.55 -25.12
CA GLN A 130 -2.90 4.29 -25.15
C GLN A 130 -2.86 5.30 -24.02
N TYR A 131 -1.67 5.45 -23.38
CA TYR A 131 -1.46 6.34 -22.26
C TYR A 131 -0.30 7.28 -22.55
N ASP A 132 -0.44 8.55 -22.14
CA ASP A 132 0.59 9.57 -22.32
C ASP A 132 1.55 9.57 -21.13
N TRP A 133 2.63 8.83 -21.27
CA TRP A 133 3.68 8.74 -20.26
C TRP A 133 4.52 10.02 -20.13
N ASN A 134 4.48 10.94 -21.11
CA ASN A 134 5.16 12.23 -21.02
C ASN A 134 4.42 13.18 -20.06
N ARG A 135 3.12 13.03 -19.93
CA ARG A 135 2.28 13.77 -18.96
C ARG A 135 2.11 13.02 -17.63
N LYS A 136 2.90 12.01 -17.42
CA LYS A 136 2.86 11.22 -16.18
C LYS A 136 3.09 12.10 -14.95
N GLN A 137 2.22 11.97 -13.97
CA GLN A 137 2.36 12.58 -12.65
C GLN A 137 2.69 11.53 -11.61
N VAL A 138 3.60 11.89 -10.70
CA VAL A 138 4.11 10.96 -9.69
C VAL A 138 3.85 11.53 -8.30
N PHE A 139 3.32 10.69 -7.42
CA PHE A 139 3.14 10.97 -5.99
C PHE A 139 3.88 9.90 -5.19
N SER A 140 4.76 10.30 -4.27
CA SER A 140 5.50 9.35 -3.42
C SER A 140 4.83 9.24 -2.06
N LEU A 141 4.29 8.09 -1.73
CA LEU A 141 3.73 7.83 -0.41
C LEU A 141 4.84 7.50 0.58
N SER A 142 4.88 8.23 1.68
CA SER A 142 5.66 7.89 2.88
C SER A 142 5.07 6.67 3.59
N VAL A 143 5.79 6.11 4.56
CA VAL A 143 5.31 4.98 5.36
C VAL A 143 4.03 5.32 6.10
N ASP A 144 3.94 6.53 6.70
CA ASP A 144 2.74 6.99 7.40
C ASP A 144 1.54 7.18 6.48
N GLU A 145 1.75 7.70 5.27
CA GLU A 145 0.70 7.87 4.26
C GLU A 145 0.20 6.51 3.74
N ILE A 146 1.10 5.53 3.61
CA ILE A 146 0.74 4.14 3.32
C ILE A 146 -0.13 3.56 4.44
N GLY A 147 0.25 3.78 5.71
CA GLY A 147 -0.54 3.37 6.88
C GLY A 147 -1.95 3.96 6.85
N ASN A 148 -2.09 5.23 6.48
CA ASN A 148 -3.40 5.87 6.31
C ASN A 148 -4.24 5.21 5.20
N LEU A 149 -3.61 4.80 4.08
CA LEU A 149 -4.32 4.09 3.01
C LEU A 149 -4.76 2.69 3.44
N ILE A 150 -3.90 1.93 4.12
CA ILE A 150 -4.23 0.59 4.64
C ILE A 150 -5.41 0.65 5.61
N SER A 151 -5.45 1.68 6.47
CA SER A 151 -6.50 1.86 7.47
C SER A 151 -7.83 2.38 6.90
N LEU A 152 -7.85 2.81 5.63
CA LEU A 152 -8.99 3.47 5.00
C LEU A 152 -10.19 2.52 4.86
N ARG A 153 -11.30 2.87 5.48
CA ARG A 153 -12.54 2.12 5.41
C ARG A 153 -13.33 2.44 4.13
N PRO A 154 -14.29 1.59 3.72
CA PRO A 154 -15.03 1.75 2.46
C PRO A 154 -15.83 3.04 2.30
N ARG A 155 -16.08 3.79 3.37
CA ARG A 155 -16.83 5.06 3.36
C ARG A 155 -15.97 6.27 3.69
N GLU A 156 -14.71 6.05 4.01
CA GLU A 156 -13.79 7.09 4.41
C GLU A 156 -13.01 7.63 3.21
N SER A 157 -12.47 8.81 3.39
CA SER A 157 -11.62 9.47 2.42
C SER A 157 -10.36 9.98 3.12
N CYS A 158 -9.26 10.02 2.39
CA CYS A 158 -8.04 10.66 2.85
C CYS A 158 -7.51 11.61 1.76
N GLU A 159 -6.69 12.54 2.20
CA GLU A 159 -6.02 13.51 1.34
C GLU A 159 -4.60 13.70 1.83
N PHE A 160 -3.65 13.69 0.89
CA PHE A 160 -2.24 13.94 1.12
C PHE A 160 -1.80 15.17 0.32
N PHE A 161 -0.93 15.96 0.92
CA PHE A 161 -0.39 17.18 0.32
C PHE A 161 1.13 17.17 0.35
N HIS A 162 1.74 17.43 -0.81
CA HIS A 162 3.18 17.61 -0.93
C HIS A 162 3.51 18.94 -1.59
N ASP A 163 4.37 19.71 -0.95
CA ASP A 163 5.08 20.82 -1.57
C ASP A 163 6.54 20.40 -1.75
N LEU A 164 7.01 20.34 -3.00
CA LEU A 164 8.36 19.87 -3.31
C LEU A 164 9.45 20.83 -2.81
N PHE A 165 9.10 22.06 -2.55
CA PHE A 165 10.04 23.12 -2.17
C PHE A 165 9.76 23.72 -0.78
N ILE A 166 9.04 22.98 0.07
CA ILE A 166 8.76 23.43 1.44
C ILE A 166 10.05 23.86 2.16
N GLY A 167 10.04 25.04 2.76
CA GLY A 167 11.20 25.64 3.43
C GLY A 167 12.30 26.15 2.49
N LYS A 168 12.05 26.29 1.16
CA LYS A 168 12.97 26.83 0.16
C LYS A 168 12.38 28.05 -0.53
N SER A 169 13.21 28.77 -1.32
CA SER A 169 12.80 29.96 -2.09
C SER A 169 11.63 29.73 -3.06
N ASP A 170 11.45 28.50 -3.50
CA ASP A 170 10.42 28.13 -4.46
C ASP A 170 9.19 27.47 -3.79
N GLU A 171 9.04 27.63 -2.48
CA GLU A 171 7.90 27.12 -1.71
C GLU A 171 6.57 27.59 -2.33
N GLY A 172 5.62 26.64 -2.44
CA GLY A 172 4.32 26.89 -3.04
C GLY A 172 4.30 26.93 -4.57
N LYS A 173 5.44 26.78 -5.24
CA LYS A 173 5.49 26.76 -6.72
C LYS A 173 5.14 25.40 -7.31
N VAL A 174 5.45 24.28 -6.60
CA VAL A 174 5.13 22.94 -7.05
C VAL A 174 4.37 22.19 -5.95
N ARG A 175 3.06 22.07 -6.12
CA ARG A 175 2.14 21.48 -5.17
C ARG A 175 1.49 20.23 -5.77
N LYS A 176 1.38 19.19 -4.97
CA LYS A 176 0.70 17.96 -5.34
C LYS A 176 -0.30 17.57 -4.26
N PHE A 177 -1.51 17.21 -4.69
CA PHE A 177 -2.56 16.69 -3.84
C PHE A 177 -2.95 15.30 -4.33
N LEU A 178 -3.02 14.35 -3.44
CA LEU A 178 -3.63 13.05 -3.71
C LEU A 178 -4.85 12.89 -2.82
N LYS A 179 -6.03 12.81 -3.44
CA LYS A 179 -7.31 12.56 -2.76
C LYS A 179 -7.80 11.18 -3.09
N VAL A 180 -8.15 10.43 -2.05
CA VAL A 180 -8.76 9.10 -2.18
C VAL A 180 -10.15 9.17 -1.55
N LYS A 181 -11.20 9.03 -2.37
CA LYS A 181 -12.60 9.15 -1.94
C LYS A 181 -13.40 7.91 -2.35
N PRO A 182 -14.38 7.48 -1.55
CA PRO A 182 -15.24 6.36 -1.95
C PRO A 182 -16.01 6.70 -3.23
N LEU A 183 -16.19 5.70 -4.11
CA LEU A 183 -17.10 5.79 -5.24
C LEU A 183 -18.54 5.84 -4.76
N LEU A 184 -19.43 6.51 -5.50
CA LEU A 184 -20.85 6.67 -5.14
C LEU A 184 -21.57 5.34 -4.98
N ASP A 185 -21.27 4.37 -5.81
CA ASP A 185 -21.80 3.00 -5.79
C ASP A 185 -21.10 2.10 -4.76
N ARG A 186 -20.12 2.63 -4.04
CA ARG A 186 -19.30 1.91 -3.05
C ARG A 186 -18.55 0.70 -3.63
N SER A 187 -18.32 0.66 -4.93
CA SER A 187 -17.56 -0.41 -5.60
C SER A 187 -16.04 -0.30 -5.38
N GLY A 188 -15.56 0.80 -4.83
CA GLY A 188 -14.14 1.09 -4.58
C GLY A 188 -13.91 2.53 -4.20
N HIS A 189 -12.72 3.05 -4.55
CA HIS A 189 -12.31 4.43 -4.29
C HIS A 189 -11.86 5.12 -5.59
N MET A 190 -12.10 6.42 -5.68
CA MET A 190 -11.56 7.29 -6.71
C MET A 190 -10.23 7.86 -6.20
N PHE A 191 -9.16 7.55 -6.89
CA PHE A 191 -7.85 8.18 -6.70
C PHE A 191 -7.77 9.39 -7.63
N ASN A 192 -7.51 10.54 -7.07
CA ASN A 192 -7.38 11.80 -7.79
C ASN A 192 -6.06 12.46 -7.41
N ILE A 193 -5.17 12.58 -8.41
CA ILE A 193 -3.95 13.40 -8.27
C ILE A 193 -4.19 14.74 -8.95
N SER A 194 -3.93 15.83 -8.21
CA SER A 194 -3.87 17.20 -8.73
C SER A 194 -2.46 17.74 -8.56
N VAL A 195 -1.88 18.25 -9.63
CA VAL A 195 -0.53 18.81 -9.67
C VAL A 195 -0.58 20.21 -10.22
N GLU A 196 -0.11 21.17 -9.42
CA GLU A 196 0.13 22.53 -9.82
C GLU A 196 1.64 22.78 -9.81
N ASN A 197 2.24 22.96 -10.99
CA ASN A 197 3.64 23.30 -11.14
C ASN A 197 3.75 24.63 -11.88
N LYS A 198 3.94 25.72 -11.14
CA LYS A 198 4.06 27.08 -11.68
C LYS A 198 5.38 27.33 -12.42
N LEU A 199 6.42 26.52 -12.13
CA LEU A 199 7.72 26.64 -12.78
C LEU A 199 7.68 26.17 -14.24
N GLU A 200 6.88 25.14 -14.51
CA GLU A 200 6.72 24.53 -15.84
C GLU A 200 5.36 24.83 -16.46
N ASN A 201 4.54 25.67 -15.80
CA ASN A 201 3.16 25.98 -16.18
C ASN A 201 2.30 24.73 -16.40
N ILE A 202 2.46 23.73 -15.52
CA ILE A 202 1.68 22.47 -15.53
C ILE A 202 0.56 22.58 -14.52
N ASN A 203 -0.66 22.28 -14.97
CA ASN A 203 -1.84 22.09 -14.13
C ASN A 203 -2.55 20.82 -14.58
N GLU A 204 -2.27 19.72 -13.88
CA GLU A 204 -2.80 18.40 -14.23
C GLU A 204 -3.73 17.88 -13.14
N ASN A 205 -4.80 17.21 -13.59
CA ASN A 205 -5.76 16.55 -12.72
C ASN A 205 -6.14 15.21 -13.32
N ILE A 206 -5.67 14.12 -12.71
CA ILE A 206 -5.87 12.76 -13.21
C ILE A 206 -6.68 11.96 -12.19
N LEU A 207 -7.79 11.38 -12.65
CA LEU A 207 -8.69 10.56 -11.84
C LEU A 207 -8.68 9.12 -12.34
N ILE A 208 -8.59 8.19 -11.40
CA ILE A 208 -8.70 6.76 -11.72
C ILE A 208 -9.55 6.03 -10.67
N PRO A 209 -10.60 5.31 -11.07
CA PRO A 209 -11.38 4.48 -10.17
C PRO A 209 -10.60 3.20 -9.87
N VAL A 210 -10.41 2.90 -8.59
CA VAL A 210 -9.81 1.67 -8.07
C VAL A 210 -10.90 0.86 -7.39
N THR A 211 -11.17 -0.33 -7.91
CA THR A 211 -12.17 -1.24 -7.35
C THR A 211 -11.74 -1.77 -5.98
N LYS A 212 -12.67 -2.34 -5.21
CA LYS A 212 -12.34 -2.99 -3.92
C LYS A 212 -11.29 -4.08 -4.08
N ALA A 213 -11.38 -4.88 -5.15
CA ALA A 213 -10.43 -5.95 -5.41
C ALA A 213 -9.02 -5.41 -5.72
N GLU A 214 -8.91 -4.38 -6.56
CA GLU A 214 -7.65 -3.72 -6.85
C GLU A 214 -7.07 -3.03 -5.61
N PHE A 215 -7.91 -2.42 -4.79
CA PHE A 215 -7.47 -1.80 -3.53
C PHE A 215 -6.99 -2.84 -2.50
N ALA A 216 -7.62 -4.03 -2.46
CA ALA A 216 -7.14 -5.14 -1.64
C ALA A 216 -5.75 -5.64 -2.09
N VAL A 217 -5.49 -5.66 -3.41
CA VAL A 217 -4.14 -5.95 -3.94
C VAL A 217 -3.14 -4.89 -3.49
N PHE A 218 -3.50 -3.60 -3.54
CA PHE A 218 -2.62 -2.52 -3.06
C PHE A 218 -2.29 -2.69 -1.58
N ASN A 219 -3.28 -2.95 -0.72
CA ASN A 219 -3.05 -3.16 0.70
C ASN A 219 -2.10 -4.34 0.95
N SER A 220 -2.28 -5.45 0.25
CA SER A 220 -1.38 -6.60 0.34
C SER A 220 0.06 -6.27 -0.07
N LEU A 221 0.24 -5.46 -1.13
CA LEU A 221 1.56 -5.01 -1.56
C LEU A 221 2.19 -4.05 -0.54
N PHE A 222 1.39 -3.16 0.05
CA PHE A 222 1.83 -2.21 1.06
C PHE A 222 2.25 -2.91 2.35
N ASP A 223 1.45 -3.85 2.85
CA ASP A 223 1.78 -4.66 4.03
C ASP A 223 3.10 -5.42 3.83
N PHE A 224 3.27 -6.04 2.67
CA PHE A 224 4.48 -6.80 2.33
C PHE A 224 5.75 -5.93 2.27
N ILE A 225 5.66 -4.73 1.67
CA ILE A 225 6.85 -3.92 1.42
C ILE A 225 7.25 -3.01 2.59
N MET A 226 6.32 -2.71 3.50
CA MET A 226 6.52 -1.74 4.58
C MET A 226 7.77 -2.01 5.44
N PRO A 227 8.06 -3.25 5.92
CA PRO A 227 9.30 -3.53 6.65
C PRO A 227 10.56 -3.22 5.83
N SER A 228 10.51 -3.42 4.51
CA SER A 228 11.62 -3.12 3.61
C SER A 228 11.84 -1.61 3.45
N LEU A 229 10.75 -0.82 3.39
CA LEU A 229 10.82 0.64 3.32
C LEU A 229 11.47 1.25 4.56
N LEU A 230 11.26 0.63 5.72
CA LEU A 230 11.89 0.98 7.00
C LEU A 230 13.31 0.41 7.17
N GLY A 231 13.82 -0.35 6.19
CA GLY A 231 15.13 -0.99 6.27
C GLY A 231 15.22 -2.19 7.23
N TRP A 232 14.11 -2.67 7.78
CA TRP A 232 14.09 -3.77 8.75
C TRP A 232 14.58 -5.08 8.16
N ASN A 233 14.38 -5.31 6.85
CA ASN A 233 14.90 -6.51 6.19
C ASN A 233 16.44 -6.54 6.21
N VAL A 234 17.10 -5.39 6.08
CA VAL A 234 18.56 -5.30 6.17
C VAL A 234 19.00 -5.64 7.58
N PHE A 235 18.33 -5.08 8.59
CA PHE A 235 18.59 -5.41 10.00
C PHE A 235 18.36 -6.91 10.28
N ALA A 236 17.22 -7.47 9.85
CA ALA A 236 16.91 -8.89 10.05
C ALA A 236 18.00 -9.82 9.47
N ASN A 237 18.58 -9.45 8.33
CA ASN A 237 19.65 -10.23 7.69
C ASN A 237 21.00 -10.12 8.42
N THR A 238 21.16 -9.20 9.36
CA THR A 238 22.38 -9.07 10.19
C THR A 238 22.29 -9.89 11.48
N ILE A 239 21.11 -10.39 11.84
CA ILE A 239 20.90 -11.21 13.02
C ILE A 239 21.43 -12.62 12.72
N ASN A 240 22.62 -12.91 13.22
CA ASN A 240 23.14 -14.28 13.24
C ASN A 240 22.62 -14.97 14.50
N PRO A 241 22.06 -16.19 14.41
CA PRO A 241 21.75 -16.96 15.60
C PRO A 241 23.08 -17.22 16.35
N GLU A 242 23.21 -16.72 17.57
CA GLU A 242 24.31 -17.06 18.45
C GLU A 242 24.20 -18.55 18.74
N VAL A 243 25.16 -19.32 18.24
CA VAL A 243 25.34 -20.69 18.66
C VAL A 243 25.97 -20.59 20.05
N ASN A 244 25.13 -20.64 21.08
CA ASN A 244 25.60 -20.80 22.46
C ASN A 244 26.36 -22.11 22.54
N ASN A 245 27.68 -22.07 22.34
CA ASN A 245 28.58 -23.12 22.78
C ASN A 245 28.57 -23.05 24.28
N THR A 246 27.61 -23.73 24.91
CA THR A 246 27.52 -24.00 26.32
C THR A 246 28.64 -24.93 26.72
N ASN A 247 29.89 -24.40 26.77
CA ASN A 247 31.03 -25.02 27.43
C ASN A 247 32.02 -23.98 27.96
N GLN A 248 31.52 -22.86 28.51
CA GLN A 248 32.27 -22.09 29.54
C GLN A 248 31.26 -21.21 30.27
N GLY A 249 31.06 -21.52 31.56
CA GLY A 249 30.19 -20.74 32.43
C GLY A 249 30.69 -19.31 32.60
N ILE A 250 29.88 -18.39 32.12
CA ILE A 250 29.74 -17.04 32.64
C ILE A 250 28.25 -16.72 32.49
N GLU A 251 27.52 -16.75 33.59
CA GLU A 251 26.21 -16.18 33.73
C GLU A 251 26.36 -14.67 33.52
N GLU A 252 26.10 -14.17 32.30
CA GLU A 252 25.73 -12.77 32.12
C GLU A 252 24.21 -12.71 32.23
N ASP A 253 23.72 -12.35 33.40
CA ASP A 253 22.36 -11.94 33.68
C ASP A 253 22.01 -10.79 32.74
N PHE A 254 21.24 -11.11 31.68
CA PHE A 254 20.65 -10.11 30.81
C PHE A 254 19.54 -9.42 31.62
N GLU A 255 19.86 -8.26 32.19
CA GLU A 255 18.96 -7.43 33.01
C GLU A 255 17.78 -6.88 32.17
N TRP A 256 16.80 -7.71 31.88
CA TRP A 256 15.47 -7.27 31.37
C TRP A 256 14.71 -6.43 32.39
N ASN A 257 15.17 -6.39 33.68
CA ASN A 257 14.51 -5.68 34.78
C ASN A 257 14.81 -4.18 34.82
N LYS A 258 15.69 -3.65 33.98
CA LYS A 258 15.99 -2.20 33.97
C LYS A 258 15.03 -1.37 33.12
N PHE A 259 14.32 -1.97 32.15
CA PHE A 259 13.40 -1.24 31.30
C PHE A 259 12.01 -1.03 31.88
N ASN A 260 11.57 -1.81 32.85
CA ASN A 260 10.24 -1.71 33.47
C ASN A 260 10.14 -0.72 34.64
N ARG A 261 11.16 0.10 34.92
CA ARG A 261 11.15 1.07 36.02
C ARG A 261 11.02 2.54 35.60
N ILE A 262 10.79 2.82 34.32
CA ILE A 262 10.64 4.19 33.77
C ILE A 262 9.33 4.32 32.95
N MET A 263 8.29 3.61 33.32
CA MET A 263 6.91 3.94 32.91
C MET A 263 6.05 4.07 34.17
#